data_455be526bd8ce3cb2c7cfe272962db54
#
_entry.id   455be526bd8ce3cb2c7cfe272962db54
#
_cell.length_a   1.000
_cell.length_b   1.000
_cell.length_c   1.000
_cell.angle_alpha   90.00
_cell.angle_beta   90.00
_cell.angle_gamma   90.00
#
_symmetry.space_group_name_H-M   'P 1'
#
loop_
_entity.id
_entity.type
_entity.pdbx_description
1 polymer ?
#
loop_
_entity_poly.entity_id
_entity_poly.type
_entity_poly.pdbx_seq_one_letter_code
_entity_poly.pdbx_strand_id
1 'polypeptide(L)'
;MIRMEHLNHHGNLYAGQGIEWMIENSFIVINCEYGDPQGLLYKNTHKFDFYSSVNPGDIVYYEGLIVRTGKTSITIRVGLYDEKTDILRAEGFTTFVSVDPKTGKPVPHGIVLDEPADEEEVRWREEADSYFKKK
;
A
#
# COMPACT_ATOMS: atom_id res chain seq x y z
N MET A 1 -14.13 -11.80 -0.40
CA MET A 1 -15.28 -11.62 0.52
C MET A 1 -14.82 -11.72 1.96
N ILE A 2 -15.34 -10.86 2.80
CA ILE A 2 -15.02 -10.87 4.23
C ILE A 2 -15.74 -12.02 4.94
N ARG A 3 -14.98 -12.89 5.59
CA ARG A 3 -15.49 -14.08 6.29
C ARG A 3 -15.34 -13.91 7.80
N MET A 4 -16.00 -14.78 8.58
CA MET A 4 -15.99 -14.70 10.04
C MET A 4 -14.59 -14.75 10.65
N GLU A 5 -13.67 -15.50 10.03
CA GLU A 5 -12.27 -15.60 10.50
C GLU A 5 -11.49 -14.28 10.37
N HIS A 6 -12.01 -13.32 9.59
CA HIS A 6 -11.39 -12.02 9.40
C HIS A 6 -11.89 -10.96 10.38
N LEU A 7 -12.77 -11.33 11.32
CA LEU A 7 -13.47 -10.37 12.16
C LEU A 7 -12.79 -10.16 13.52
N ASN A 8 -12.94 -8.93 14.02
CA ASN A 8 -12.56 -8.57 15.38
C ASN A 8 -13.76 -8.86 16.34
N HIS A 9 -13.60 -8.52 17.62
CA HIS A 9 -14.63 -8.75 18.66
C HIS A 9 -15.90 -7.91 18.45
N HIS A 10 -15.87 -6.87 17.60
CA HIS A 10 -17.07 -6.10 17.25
C HIS A 10 -17.79 -6.64 16.02
N GLY A 11 -17.30 -7.73 15.42
CA GLY A 11 -17.92 -8.30 14.23
C GLY A 11 -17.55 -7.58 12.92
N ASN A 12 -16.51 -6.76 12.93
CA ASN A 12 -16.00 -6.06 11.74
C ASN A 12 -14.63 -6.60 11.34
N LEU A 13 -14.17 -6.25 10.14
CA LEU A 13 -12.85 -6.67 9.68
C LEU A 13 -11.79 -6.29 10.70
N TYR A 14 -10.99 -7.28 11.12
CA TYR A 14 -9.87 -7.07 12.03
C TYR A 14 -8.78 -6.21 11.34
N ALA A 15 -8.33 -5.17 12.06
CA ALA A 15 -7.38 -4.22 11.50
C ALA A 15 -6.07 -4.89 11.05
N GLY A 16 -5.57 -5.85 11.83
CA GLY A 16 -4.36 -6.58 11.47
C GLY A 16 -4.48 -7.32 10.14
N GLN A 17 -5.66 -7.89 9.86
CA GLN A 17 -5.92 -8.56 8.59
C GLN A 17 -5.96 -7.56 7.44
N GLY A 18 -6.58 -6.41 7.66
CA GLY A 18 -6.63 -5.34 6.65
C GLY A 18 -5.23 -4.84 6.29
N ILE A 19 -4.38 -4.64 7.30
CA ILE A 19 -2.99 -4.21 7.10
C ILE A 19 -2.19 -5.28 6.37
N GLU A 20 -2.34 -6.54 6.75
CA GLU A 20 -1.64 -7.65 6.10
C GLU A 20 -1.94 -7.69 4.61
N TRP A 21 -3.21 -7.62 4.24
CA TRP A 21 -3.61 -7.59 2.83
C TRP A 21 -3.09 -6.36 2.11
N MET A 22 -3.05 -5.20 2.79
CA MET A 22 -2.52 -3.97 2.21
C MET A 22 -1.03 -4.13 1.88
N ILE A 23 -0.25 -4.69 2.79
CA ILE A 23 1.18 -4.90 2.57
C ILE A 23 1.40 -5.90 1.43
N GLU A 24 0.63 -6.97 1.37
CA GLU A 24 0.68 -7.93 0.26
C GLU A 24 0.36 -7.27 -1.07
N ASN A 25 -0.69 -6.44 -1.12
CA ASN A 25 -1.05 -5.72 -2.33
C ASN A 25 0.06 -4.78 -2.76
N SER A 26 0.65 -4.05 -1.82
CA SER A 26 1.79 -3.15 -2.09
C SER A 26 2.96 -3.90 -2.70
N PHE A 27 3.29 -5.06 -2.14
CA PHE A 27 4.36 -5.90 -2.64
C PHE A 27 4.10 -6.37 -4.08
N ILE A 28 2.87 -6.78 -4.37
CA ILE A 28 2.48 -7.20 -5.72
C ILE A 28 2.62 -6.05 -6.70
N VAL A 29 2.16 -4.85 -6.33
CA VAL A 29 2.24 -3.66 -7.18
C VAL A 29 3.69 -3.33 -7.52
N ILE A 30 4.58 -3.31 -6.53
CA ILE A 30 5.99 -3.01 -6.75
C ILE A 30 6.62 -4.10 -7.62
N ASN A 31 6.31 -5.36 -7.35
CA ASN A 31 6.93 -6.47 -8.06
C ASN A 31 6.56 -6.49 -9.54
N CYS A 32 5.41 -5.97 -9.91
CA CYS A 32 5.05 -5.81 -11.32
C CYS A 32 6.00 -4.85 -12.04
N GLU A 33 6.56 -3.86 -11.33
CA GLU A 33 7.52 -2.90 -11.91
C GLU A 33 8.96 -3.35 -11.74
N TYR A 34 9.32 -3.82 -10.55
CA TYR A 34 10.71 -4.15 -10.21
C TYR A 34 11.13 -5.55 -10.68
N GLY A 35 10.23 -6.51 -10.57
CA GLY A 35 10.43 -7.87 -11.09
C GLY A 35 11.37 -8.78 -10.28
N ASP A 36 11.80 -8.37 -9.09
CA ASP A 36 12.64 -9.17 -8.22
C ASP A 36 12.15 -9.15 -6.78
N PRO A 37 11.30 -10.13 -6.41
CA PRO A 37 10.72 -10.16 -5.07
C PRO A 37 11.73 -10.30 -3.95
N GLN A 38 12.88 -10.93 -4.22
CA GLN A 38 13.93 -11.09 -3.21
C GLN A 38 14.72 -9.81 -2.98
N GLY A 39 14.65 -8.88 -3.91
CA GLY A 39 15.30 -7.59 -3.81
C GLY A 39 14.46 -6.49 -3.18
N LEU A 40 13.33 -6.84 -2.56
CA LEU A 40 12.42 -5.88 -1.93
C LEU A 40 12.25 -6.20 -0.46
N LEU A 41 12.50 -5.21 0.41
CA LEU A 41 12.27 -5.34 1.85
C LEU A 41 11.22 -4.33 2.31
N TYR A 42 10.26 -4.80 3.09
CA TYR A 42 9.29 -3.93 3.75
C TYR A 42 10.04 -3.05 4.76
N LYS A 43 9.76 -1.75 4.71
CA LYS A 43 10.35 -0.80 5.66
C LYS A 43 9.35 -0.38 6.73
N ASN A 44 8.23 0.24 6.31
CA ASN A 44 7.22 0.67 7.26
C ASN A 44 5.91 1.01 6.58
N THR A 45 4.86 1.11 7.39
CA THR A 45 3.56 1.64 7.01
C THR A 45 3.42 3.00 7.66
N HIS A 46 3.23 4.03 6.85
CA HIS A 46 3.11 5.42 7.34
C HIS A 46 1.72 5.70 7.87
N LYS A 47 0.72 5.02 7.31
CA LYS A 47 -0.68 5.26 7.61
C LYS A 47 -1.49 4.04 7.16
N PHE A 48 -2.49 3.67 7.95
CA PHE A 48 -3.57 2.80 7.51
C PHE A 48 -4.82 3.16 8.31
N ASP A 49 -5.74 3.90 7.67
CA ASP A 49 -6.95 4.39 8.31
C ASP A 49 -8.18 3.73 7.72
N PHE A 50 -9.07 3.28 8.60
CA PHE A 50 -10.42 2.87 8.22
C PHE A 50 -11.33 4.10 8.25
N TYR A 51 -12.03 4.33 7.15
CA TYR A 51 -13.02 5.41 7.06
C TYR A 51 -14.44 4.94 7.34
N SER A 52 -14.69 3.64 7.20
CA SER A 52 -15.95 3.01 7.56
C SER A 52 -15.71 1.54 7.86
N SER A 53 -16.65 0.93 8.61
CA SER A 53 -16.56 -0.48 8.96
C SER A 53 -16.68 -1.38 7.73
N VAL A 54 -15.90 -2.44 7.73
CA VAL A 54 -15.99 -3.51 6.72
C VAL A 54 -16.60 -4.72 7.41
N ASN A 55 -17.68 -5.24 6.85
CA ASN A 55 -18.56 -6.19 7.51
C ASN A 55 -18.53 -7.58 6.87
N PRO A 56 -18.98 -8.63 7.60
CA PRO A 56 -19.07 -9.97 7.02
C PRO A 56 -19.94 -9.95 5.76
N GLY A 57 -19.49 -10.66 4.75
CA GLY A 57 -20.20 -10.74 3.48
C GLY A 57 -19.87 -9.63 2.50
N ASP A 58 -19.21 -8.57 2.94
CA ASP A 58 -18.75 -7.50 2.04
C ASP A 58 -17.73 -8.06 1.06
N ILE A 59 -17.85 -7.64 -0.19
CA ILE A 59 -16.86 -7.91 -1.21
C ILE A 59 -16.07 -6.62 -1.41
N VAL A 60 -14.76 -6.70 -1.20
CA VAL A 60 -13.88 -5.54 -1.27
C VAL A 60 -12.71 -5.85 -2.20
N TYR A 61 -12.09 -4.80 -2.73
CA TYR A 61 -10.87 -4.94 -3.52
C TYR A 61 -9.84 -3.91 -3.08
N TYR A 62 -8.58 -4.26 -3.26
CA TYR A 62 -7.46 -3.36 -3.03
C TYR A 62 -6.96 -2.81 -4.36
N GLU A 63 -6.65 -1.52 -4.37
CA GLU A 63 -6.03 -0.88 -5.53
C GLU A 63 -4.80 -0.14 -5.06
N GLY A 64 -3.65 -0.49 -5.60
CA GLY A 64 -2.38 0.09 -5.21
C GLY A 64 -1.68 0.80 -6.36
N LEU A 65 -0.98 1.88 -6.03
CA LEU A 65 -0.23 2.69 -6.98
C LEU A 65 1.05 3.19 -6.34
N ILE A 66 2.15 3.12 -7.08
CA ILE A 66 3.41 3.72 -6.63
C ILE A 66 3.25 5.25 -6.71
N VAL A 67 3.44 5.93 -5.58
CA VAL A 67 3.20 7.38 -5.48
C VAL A 67 4.44 8.19 -5.12
N ARG A 68 5.53 7.50 -4.75
CA ARG A 68 6.80 8.17 -4.44
C ARG A 68 7.96 7.20 -4.63
N THR A 69 9.05 7.69 -5.20
CA THR A 69 10.30 6.94 -5.28
C THR A 69 11.46 7.80 -4.77
N GLY A 70 12.24 7.25 -3.83
CA GLY A 70 13.58 7.74 -3.54
C GLY A 70 14.58 6.93 -4.35
N LYS A 71 15.86 7.05 -4.07
CA LYS A 71 16.88 6.29 -4.79
C LYS A 71 16.72 4.77 -4.59
N THR A 72 16.43 4.36 -3.37
CA THR A 72 16.25 2.95 -2.97
C THR A 72 14.88 2.68 -2.37
N SER A 73 14.08 3.71 -2.08
CA SER A 73 12.77 3.58 -1.46
C SER A 73 11.65 3.69 -2.48
N ILE A 74 10.56 2.98 -2.23
CA ILE A 74 9.37 2.97 -3.07
C ILE A 74 8.17 3.03 -2.14
N THR A 75 7.31 4.04 -2.31
CA THR A 75 6.12 4.21 -1.49
C THR A 75 4.87 3.98 -2.33
N ILE A 76 3.97 3.18 -1.80
CA ILE A 76 2.74 2.77 -2.46
C ILE A 76 1.55 3.28 -1.66
N ARG A 77 0.61 3.91 -2.35
CA ARG A 77 -0.71 4.19 -1.79
C ARG A 77 -1.62 3.02 -2.12
N VAL A 78 -2.33 2.50 -1.12
CA VAL A 78 -3.30 1.41 -1.31
C VAL A 78 -4.64 1.86 -0.76
N GLY A 79 -5.69 1.70 -1.57
CA GLY A 79 -7.07 1.91 -1.14
C GLY A 79 -7.81 0.59 -1.07
N LEU A 80 -8.66 0.45 -0.07
CA LEU A 80 -9.60 -0.66 0.08
C LEU A 80 -10.98 -0.14 -0.27
N TYR A 81 -11.58 -0.68 -1.32
CA TYR A 81 -12.85 -0.21 -1.88
C TYR A 81 -13.93 -1.25 -1.78
N ASP A 82 -15.16 -0.79 -1.59
CA ASP A 82 -16.35 -1.65 -1.69
C ASP A 82 -16.59 -1.98 -3.16
N GLU A 83 -16.72 -3.25 -3.49
CA GLU A 83 -16.86 -3.69 -4.88
C GLU A 83 -18.17 -3.20 -5.53
N LYS A 84 -19.25 -3.08 -4.75
CA LYS A 84 -20.56 -2.68 -5.29
C LYS A 84 -20.68 -1.18 -5.53
N THR A 85 -20.08 -0.37 -4.64
CA THR A 85 -20.27 1.08 -4.64
C THR A 85 -19.04 1.87 -5.03
N ASP A 86 -17.87 1.21 -5.10
CA ASP A 86 -16.56 1.84 -5.28
C ASP A 86 -16.22 2.88 -4.20
N ILE A 87 -16.89 2.81 -3.05
CA ILE A 87 -16.61 3.69 -1.94
C ILE A 87 -15.33 3.26 -1.23
N LEU A 88 -14.45 4.20 -0.98
CA LEU A 88 -13.21 3.99 -0.24
C LEU A 88 -13.53 3.68 1.22
N ARG A 89 -13.11 2.51 1.69
CA ARG A 89 -13.34 2.05 3.07
C ARG A 89 -12.13 2.24 3.96
N ALA A 90 -10.94 2.10 3.39
CA ALA A 90 -9.68 2.25 4.11
C ALA A 90 -8.60 2.68 3.14
N GLU A 91 -7.55 3.31 3.68
CA GLU A 91 -6.44 3.79 2.87
C GLU A 91 -5.15 3.72 3.66
N GLY A 92 -4.08 3.37 2.99
CA GLY A 92 -2.78 3.32 3.61
C GLY A 92 -1.63 3.64 2.66
N PHE A 93 -0.47 3.90 3.27
CA PHE A 93 0.77 4.17 2.56
C PHE A 93 1.88 3.31 3.14
N THR A 94 2.57 2.58 2.30
CA THR A 94 3.60 1.62 2.70
C THR A 94 4.86 1.88 1.90
N THR A 95 6.03 1.79 2.55
CA THR A 95 7.32 1.96 1.89
C THR A 95 8.13 0.67 1.94
N PHE A 96 8.68 0.33 0.78
CA PHE A 96 9.64 -0.75 0.62
C PHE A 96 10.99 -0.18 0.20
N VAL A 97 12.05 -0.96 0.39
CA VAL A 97 13.41 -0.60 -0.03
C VAL A 97 13.95 -1.68 -0.95
N SER A 98 14.59 -1.26 -2.04
CA SER A 98 15.27 -2.18 -2.94
C SER A 98 16.66 -2.51 -2.40
N VAL A 99 17.00 -3.79 -2.38
CA VAL A 99 18.25 -4.29 -1.81
C VAL A 99 18.88 -5.35 -2.71
N ASP A 100 20.17 -5.54 -2.55
CA ASP A 100 20.86 -6.71 -3.12
C ASP A 100 20.45 -7.94 -2.29
N PRO A 101 19.81 -8.95 -2.90
CA PRO A 101 19.34 -10.12 -2.14
C PRO A 101 20.45 -10.92 -1.47
N LYS A 102 21.70 -10.80 -1.94
CA LYS A 102 22.84 -11.51 -1.36
C LYS A 102 23.41 -10.81 -0.13
N THR A 103 23.49 -9.48 -0.17
CA THR A 103 24.13 -8.69 0.88
C THR A 103 23.13 -7.98 1.79
N GLY A 104 21.89 -7.80 1.35
CA GLY A 104 20.87 -7.02 2.05
C GLY A 104 21.10 -5.52 2.02
N LYS A 105 22.12 -5.06 1.30
CA LYS A 105 22.43 -3.64 1.21
C LYS A 105 21.52 -2.93 0.21
N PRO A 106 21.11 -1.67 0.48
CA PRO A 106 20.29 -0.91 -0.46
C PRO A 106 20.97 -0.75 -1.82
N VAL A 107 20.19 -0.93 -2.88
CA VAL A 107 20.61 -0.70 -4.26
C VAL A 107 19.56 0.12 -4.98
N PRO A 108 19.94 0.98 -5.94
CA PRO A 108 18.96 1.76 -6.70
C PRO A 108 17.99 0.86 -7.45
N HIS A 109 16.69 1.19 -7.40
CA HIS A 109 15.67 0.39 -8.10
C HIS A 109 15.47 0.80 -9.56
N GLY A 110 15.87 2.02 -9.92
CA GLY A 110 15.74 2.50 -11.30
C GLY A 110 14.32 2.85 -11.74
N ILE A 111 13.35 2.81 -10.84
CA ILE A 111 11.96 3.12 -11.16
C ILE A 111 11.77 4.63 -11.26
N VAL A 112 11.20 5.09 -12.38
CA VAL A 112 10.88 6.49 -12.62
C VAL A 112 9.37 6.59 -12.80
N LEU A 113 8.74 7.48 -12.04
CA LEU A 113 7.29 7.68 -12.14
C LEU A 113 6.94 8.54 -13.33
N ASP A 114 5.85 8.18 -14.03
CA ASP A 114 5.25 9.01 -15.05
C ASP A 114 4.56 10.21 -14.41
N GLU A 115 4.12 11.17 -15.25
CA GLU A 115 3.30 12.27 -14.77
C GLU A 115 2.02 11.73 -14.11
N PRO A 116 1.51 12.40 -13.06
CA PRO A 116 0.26 11.96 -12.43
C PRO A 116 -0.89 11.95 -13.42
N ALA A 117 -1.73 10.92 -13.35
CA ALA A 117 -2.85 10.74 -14.27
C ALA A 117 -3.99 11.75 -14.01
N ASP A 118 -4.16 12.19 -12.77
CA ASP A 118 -5.24 13.08 -12.36
C ASP A 118 -4.89 13.81 -11.05
N GLU A 119 -5.81 14.69 -10.61
CA GLU A 119 -5.62 15.46 -9.37
C GLU A 119 -5.59 14.60 -8.11
N GLU A 120 -6.29 13.48 -8.12
CA GLU A 120 -6.29 12.55 -6.99
C GLU A 120 -4.90 11.94 -6.80
N GLU A 121 -4.25 11.53 -7.89
CA GLU A 121 -2.89 11.02 -7.84
C GLU A 121 -1.90 12.09 -7.37
N VAL A 122 -2.08 13.34 -7.78
CA VAL A 122 -1.26 14.47 -7.31
C VAL A 122 -1.36 14.58 -5.78
N ARG A 123 -2.56 14.49 -5.22
CA ARG A 123 -2.77 14.55 -3.76
C ARG A 123 -2.09 13.37 -3.05
N TRP A 124 -2.19 12.18 -3.61
CA TRP A 124 -1.53 11.00 -3.02
C TRP A 124 -0.01 11.15 -3.02
N ARG A 125 0.57 11.70 -4.09
CA ARG A 125 2.01 11.94 -4.18
C ARG A 125 2.45 12.99 -3.17
N GLU A 126 1.68 14.05 -2.99
CA GLU A 126 1.95 15.08 -1.99
C GLU A 126 1.90 14.51 -0.58
N GLU A 127 0.89 13.71 -0.28
CA GLU A 127 0.80 13.06 1.03
C GLU A 127 1.98 12.12 1.26
N ALA A 128 2.35 11.31 0.28
CA ALA A 128 3.50 10.41 0.38
C ALA A 128 4.80 11.20 0.66
N ASP A 129 5.00 12.30 -0.04
CA ASP A 129 6.17 13.17 0.17
C ASP A 129 6.19 13.73 1.59
N SER A 130 5.02 14.03 2.16
CA SER A 130 4.93 14.61 3.51
C SER A 130 5.50 13.69 4.59
N TYR A 131 5.47 12.38 4.39
CA TYR A 131 5.99 11.42 5.37
C TYR A 131 7.52 11.40 5.42
N PHE A 132 8.18 12.00 4.47
CA PHE A 132 9.64 12.04 4.38
C PHE A 132 10.24 13.42 4.68
N LYS A 133 9.41 14.41 4.94
CA LYS A 133 9.88 15.75 5.29
C LYS A 133 10.43 15.75 6.72
N LYS A 134 11.58 16.37 6.91
CA LYS A 134 12.15 16.57 8.24
C LYS A 134 11.32 17.61 8.99
N LYS A 135 11.04 17.31 10.23
CA LYS A 135 10.38 18.25 11.14
C LYS A 135 11.39 19.26 11.69
#